data_aea7d366e80582cb44762c99b857726d
#
_entry.id   aea7d366e80582cb44762c99b857726d
#
_cell.length_a   1.000
_cell.length_b   1.000
_cell.length_c   1.000
_cell.angle_alpha   90.00
_cell.angle_beta   90.00
_cell.angle_gamma   90.00
#
_symmetry.space_group_name_H-M   'P 1'
#
loop_
_entity.id
_entity.type
_entity.pdbx_description
1 polymer ?
#
loop_
_entity_poly.entity_id
_entity_poly.type
_entity_poly.pdbx_seq_one_letter_code
_entity_poly.pdbx_strand_id
1 'polypeptide(L)'
;MERAALAGDWGAAARLGLCYLTGYQLLPADPARGIALIEQSARNGDALGAYLAATIASTSFWRPRNWSAALDHLQHAAELGHEAAQATLRILAAGPAGAPAEHRDWPQLRASIDLDAWFAPPQPLLLRESPRVLVLEGFVPPAVCDWFIAAVRDRLARATIYDKSTGGTTEDGRRTNSQCDLDVEIGGVMTFVVRGRISAVTARQDAAMEVPKVLHYRPGETFAAHYDYLNPEEPAYARELAVRGQRTDTFLIYLNDDFSGGETHFPELGISHTGAAGDALWFSNVDADGNPDEATRHAGLPPTTGEKWLFSQWIRALPRS
;
A
#
# COMPACT_ATOMS: atom_id res chain seq x y z
N MET A 1 16.60 21.79 -7.01
CA MET A 1 15.91 20.93 -7.97
C MET A 1 15.61 21.65 -9.29
N GLU A 2 14.83 22.73 -9.34
CA GLU A 2 14.39 23.36 -10.60
C GLU A 2 15.54 23.80 -11.51
N ARG A 3 16.58 24.48 -10.97
CA ARG A 3 17.77 24.86 -11.74
C ARG A 3 18.55 23.65 -12.30
N ALA A 4 18.65 22.56 -11.55
CA ALA A 4 19.32 21.35 -11.98
C ALA A 4 18.53 20.64 -13.11
N ALA A 5 17.21 20.53 -12.96
CA ALA A 5 16.32 20.00 -13.99
C ALA A 5 16.42 20.79 -15.31
N LEU A 6 16.44 22.12 -15.23
CA LEU A 6 16.62 23.01 -16.39
C LEU A 6 18.00 22.87 -17.02
N ALA A 7 19.01 22.47 -16.27
CA ALA A 7 20.38 22.19 -16.74
C ALA A 7 20.57 20.78 -17.31
N GLY A 8 19.50 19.98 -17.43
CA GLY A 8 19.55 18.62 -18.00
C GLY A 8 19.84 17.51 -16.99
N ASP A 9 19.75 17.78 -15.69
CA ASP A 9 19.74 16.73 -14.66
C ASP A 9 18.37 16.06 -14.62
N TRP A 10 18.26 14.91 -15.26
CA TRP A 10 17.01 14.17 -15.41
C TRP A 10 16.53 13.54 -14.11
N GLY A 11 17.44 13.15 -13.21
CA GLY A 11 17.06 12.69 -11.87
C GLY A 11 16.44 13.84 -11.03
N ALA A 12 16.99 15.06 -11.14
CA ALA A 12 16.35 16.24 -10.52
C ALA A 12 15.00 16.56 -11.18
N ALA A 13 14.86 16.35 -12.50
CA ALA A 13 13.58 16.52 -13.21
C ALA A 13 12.52 15.53 -12.73
N ALA A 14 12.87 14.24 -12.53
CA ALA A 14 11.99 13.21 -11.99
C ALA A 14 11.48 13.59 -10.59
N ARG A 15 12.39 13.99 -9.69
CA ARG A 15 12.04 14.42 -8.33
C ARG A 15 11.18 15.68 -8.31
N LEU A 16 11.47 16.65 -9.18
CA LEU A 16 10.63 17.84 -9.32
C LEU A 16 9.24 17.46 -9.83
N GLY A 17 9.16 16.54 -10.78
CA GLY A 17 7.91 15.98 -11.28
C GLY A 17 7.08 15.33 -10.17
N LEU A 18 7.71 14.56 -9.28
CA LEU A 18 7.05 13.97 -8.12
C LEU A 18 6.51 15.04 -7.15
N CYS A 19 7.27 16.13 -6.92
CA CYS A 19 6.79 17.24 -6.09
C CYS A 19 5.55 17.94 -6.69
N TYR A 20 5.50 18.15 -8.02
CA TYR A 20 4.30 18.69 -8.66
C TYR A 20 3.14 17.69 -8.65
N LEU A 21 3.42 16.41 -8.81
CA LEU A 21 2.39 15.37 -8.81
C LEU A 21 1.63 15.31 -7.46
N THR A 22 2.35 15.49 -6.35
CA THR A 22 1.84 15.30 -4.98
C THR A 22 1.55 16.60 -4.23
N GLY A 23 2.02 17.74 -4.70
CA GLY A 23 1.95 19.02 -3.99
C GLY A 23 2.92 19.10 -2.80
N TYR A 24 4.03 18.38 -2.84
CA TYR A 24 5.02 18.33 -1.77
C TYR A 24 5.98 19.54 -1.80
N GLN A 25 6.57 19.89 -0.65
CA GLN A 25 7.56 20.96 -0.47
C GLN A 25 7.04 22.36 -0.85
N LEU A 26 5.80 22.71 -0.46
CA LEU A 26 5.17 24.01 -0.71
C LEU A 26 4.90 24.34 -2.19
N LEU A 27 5.12 23.38 -3.09
CA LEU A 27 4.68 23.52 -4.48
C LEU A 27 3.19 23.18 -4.58
N PRO A 28 2.39 23.98 -5.26
CA PRO A 28 1.01 23.61 -5.55
C PRO A 28 1.01 22.36 -6.43
N ALA A 29 0.06 21.46 -6.16
CA ALA A 29 -0.10 20.27 -6.99
C ALA A 29 -0.43 20.68 -8.44
N ASP A 30 0.34 20.15 -9.38
CA ASP A 30 0.13 20.26 -10.83
C ASP A 30 0.46 18.88 -11.45
N PRO A 31 -0.48 17.92 -11.38
CA PRO A 31 -0.24 16.58 -11.88
C PRO A 31 0.15 16.52 -13.36
N ALA A 32 -0.40 17.39 -14.19
CA ALA A 32 -0.07 17.42 -15.62
C ALA A 32 1.40 17.76 -15.86
N ARG A 33 1.89 18.80 -15.18
CA ARG A 33 3.29 19.21 -15.22
C ARG A 33 4.20 18.14 -14.59
N GLY A 34 3.77 17.56 -13.47
CA GLY A 34 4.50 16.48 -12.80
C GLY A 34 4.72 15.27 -13.69
N ILE A 35 3.66 14.78 -14.32
CA ILE A 35 3.71 13.66 -15.26
C ILE A 35 4.62 13.98 -16.46
N ALA A 36 4.49 15.16 -17.04
CA ALA A 36 5.32 15.57 -18.18
C ALA A 36 6.81 15.56 -17.87
N LEU A 37 7.22 16.05 -16.69
CA LEU A 37 8.61 16.04 -16.22
C LEU A 37 9.13 14.62 -15.99
N ILE A 38 8.33 13.76 -15.37
CA ILE A 38 8.69 12.35 -15.11
C ILE A 38 8.86 11.58 -16.44
N GLU A 39 7.93 11.74 -17.37
CA GLU A 39 8.02 11.08 -18.68
C GLU A 39 9.17 11.62 -19.52
N GLN A 40 9.49 12.91 -19.41
CA GLN A 40 10.67 13.49 -20.06
C GLN A 40 11.95 12.92 -19.47
N SER A 41 12.04 12.80 -18.14
CA SER A 41 13.16 12.17 -17.46
C SER A 41 13.35 10.72 -17.91
N ALA A 42 12.30 9.93 -17.96
CA ALA A 42 12.31 8.55 -18.44
C ALA A 42 12.83 8.43 -19.87
N ARG A 43 12.33 9.30 -20.80
CA ARG A 43 12.79 9.32 -22.20
C ARG A 43 14.25 9.68 -22.38
N ASN A 44 14.83 10.39 -21.41
CA ASN A 44 16.26 10.75 -21.42
C ASN A 44 17.13 9.77 -20.61
N GLY A 45 16.62 8.59 -20.30
CA GLY A 45 17.41 7.49 -19.74
C GLY A 45 17.62 7.59 -18.21
N ASP A 46 16.78 8.31 -17.50
CA ASP A 46 16.83 8.33 -16.03
C ASP A 46 16.01 7.16 -15.43
N ALA A 47 16.68 6.36 -14.59
CA ALA A 47 16.08 5.15 -14.01
C ALA A 47 14.93 5.47 -13.07
N LEU A 48 15.02 6.54 -12.26
CA LEU A 48 13.95 6.97 -11.37
C LEU A 48 12.76 7.49 -12.17
N GLY A 49 13.00 8.29 -13.21
CA GLY A 49 11.97 8.78 -14.12
C GLY A 49 11.18 7.64 -14.76
N ALA A 50 11.89 6.60 -15.26
CA ALA A 50 11.26 5.41 -15.82
C ALA A 50 10.44 4.63 -14.78
N TYR A 51 10.95 4.47 -13.55
CA TYR A 51 10.24 3.81 -12.46
C TYR A 51 8.97 4.56 -12.03
N LEU A 52 9.05 5.89 -11.89
CA LEU A 52 7.89 6.72 -11.57
C LEU A 52 6.86 6.72 -12.71
N ALA A 53 7.30 6.73 -14.00
CA ALA A 53 6.40 6.60 -15.13
C ALA A 53 5.65 5.25 -15.13
N ALA A 54 6.34 4.15 -14.76
CA ALA A 54 5.73 2.84 -14.57
C ALA A 54 4.64 2.88 -13.48
N THR A 55 4.96 3.50 -12.34
CA THR A 55 4.03 3.64 -11.22
C THR A 55 2.79 4.47 -11.60
N ILE A 56 2.99 5.60 -12.28
CA ILE A 56 1.89 6.46 -12.74
C ILE A 56 0.98 5.72 -13.73
N ALA A 57 1.56 4.92 -14.63
CA ALA A 57 0.79 4.14 -15.59
C ALA A 57 0.01 2.99 -14.94
N SER A 58 0.44 2.48 -13.77
CA SER A 58 -0.21 1.40 -13.02
C SER A 58 -1.37 1.87 -12.14
N THR A 59 -1.53 3.19 -11.91
CA THR A 59 -2.62 3.76 -11.13
C THR A 59 -3.69 4.43 -12.01
N SER A 60 -4.89 4.62 -11.43
CA SER A 60 -5.99 5.38 -12.08
C SER A 60 -6.17 6.79 -11.50
N PHE A 61 -5.25 7.28 -10.65
CA PHE A 61 -5.44 8.53 -9.90
C PHE A 61 -5.36 9.80 -10.76
N TRP A 62 -4.53 9.82 -11.78
CA TRP A 62 -4.29 11.03 -12.58
C TRP A 62 -4.66 10.85 -14.05
N ARG A 63 -4.72 9.60 -14.53
CA ARG A 63 -5.10 9.23 -15.88
C ARG A 63 -5.63 7.79 -15.90
N PRO A 64 -6.35 7.35 -16.94
CA PRO A 64 -6.75 5.95 -17.08
C PRO A 64 -5.54 5.02 -16.97
N ARG A 65 -5.68 3.97 -16.17
CA ARG A 65 -4.65 2.95 -15.99
C ARG A 65 -4.27 2.29 -17.31
N ASN A 66 -2.98 2.06 -17.51
CA ASN A 66 -2.46 1.33 -18.65
C ASN A 66 -1.37 0.35 -18.22
N TRP A 67 -1.74 -0.90 -17.98
CA TRP A 67 -0.82 -1.93 -17.53
C TRP A 67 0.28 -2.25 -18.53
N SER A 68 0.00 -2.21 -19.86
CA SER A 68 1.05 -2.43 -20.87
C SER A 68 2.13 -1.36 -20.75
N ALA A 69 1.75 -0.09 -20.73
CA ALA A 69 2.69 1.01 -20.55
C ALA A 69 3.41 0.95 -19.20
N ALA A 70 2.72 0.54 -18.12
CA ALA A 70 3.34 0.35 -16.80
C ALA A 70 4.47 -0.68 -16.85
N LEU A 71 4.24 -1.83 -17.47
CA LEU A 71 5.22 -2.89 -17.59
C LEU A 71 6.37 -2.52 -18.56
N ASP A 72 6.08 -1.78 -19.62
CA ASP A 72 7.11 -1.30 -20.56
C ASP A 72 8.05 -0.29 -19.89
N HIS A 73 7.50 0.66 -19.11
CA HIS A 73 8.32 1.58 -18.31
C HIS A 73 9.06 0.87 -17.18
N LEU A 74 8.46 -0.15 -16.56
CA LEU A 74 9.11 -0.95 -15.52
C LEU A 74 10.31 -1.73 -16.08
N GLN A 75 10.16 -2.34 -17.26
CA GLN A 75 11.26 -2.97 -18.00
C GLN A 75 12.36 -1.95 -18.27
N HIS A 76 12.03 -0.79 -18.81
CA HIS A 76 13.00 0.26 -19.10
C HIS A 76 13.74 0.71 -17.83
N ALA A 77 13.05 0.90 -16.71
CA ALA A 77 13.68 1.22 -15.42
C ALA A 77 14.67 0.11 -14.98
N ALA A 78 14.30 -1.17 -15.16
CA ALA A 78 15.16 -2.31 -14.83
C ALA A 78 16.43 -2.37 -15.71
N GLU A 79 16.28 -2.09 -17.00
CA GLU A 79 17.41 -1.98 -17.97
C GLU A 79 18.37 -0.85 -17.59
N LEU A 80 17.84 0.26 -17.06
CA LEU A 80 18.62 1.39 -16.55
C LEU A 80 19.21 1.13 -15.15
N GLY A 81 18.97 -0.04 -14.56
CA GLY A 81 19.58 -0.45 -13.28
C GLY A 81 18.77 -0.10 -12.04
N HIS A 82 17.50 0.28 -12.15
CA HIS A 82 16.66 0.57 -10.98
C HIS A 82 16.34 -0.71 -10.21
N GLU A 83 16.93 -0.87 -9.01
CA GLU A 83 16.87 -2.12 -8.23
C GLU A 83 15.44 -2.56 -7.90
N ALA A 84 14.57 -1.64 -7.46
CA ALA A 84 13.19 -1.98 -7.16
C ALA A 84 12.40 -2.41 -8.41
N ALA A 85 12.70 -1.84 -9.60
CA ALA A 85 12.08 -2.28 -10.85
C ALA A 85 12.56 -3.68 -11.24
N GLN A 86 13.86 -3.98 -11.08
CA GLN A 86 14.43 -5.30 -11.32
C GLN A 86 13.79 -6.37 -10.41
N ALA A 87 13.68 -6.09 -9.11
CA ALA A 87 13.03 -6.98 -8.17
C ALA A 87 11.54 -7.19 -8.52
N THR A 88 10.82 -6.11 -8.81
CA THR A 88 9.40 -6.16 -9.19
C THR A 88 9.18 -7.01 -10.44
N LEU A 89 9.97 -6.83 -11.50
CA LEU A 89 9.84 -7.65 -12.72
C LEU A 89 10.06 -9.14 -12.47
N ARG A 90 11.08 -9.50 -11.67
CA ARG A 90 11.34 -10.91 -11.34
C ARG A 90 10.17 -11.54 -10.58
N ILE A 91 9.61 -10.81 -9.61
CA ILE A 91 8.46 -11.28 -8.82
C ILE A 91 7.24 -11.42 -9.72
N LEU A 92 6.92 -10.40 -10.54
CA LEU A 92 5.75 -10.44 -11.40
C LEU A 92 5.84 -11.53 -12.46
N ALA A 93 7.01 -11.74 -13.04
CA ALA A 93 7.26 -12.79 -14.04
C ALA A 93 7.10 -14.22 -13.47
N ALA A 94 7.42 -14.40 -12.19
CA ALA A 94 7.24 -15.68 -11.51
C ALA A 94 5.75 -16.03 -11.29
N GLY A 95 4.87 -15.03 -11.31
CA GLY A 95 3.47 -15.22 -10.98
C GLY A 95 3.21 -15.38 -9.48
N PRO A 96 1.92 -15.46 -9.08
CA PRO A 96 1.53 -15.46 -7.66
C PRO A 96 1.90 -16.76 -6.90
N ALA A 97 2.34 -17.81 -7.57
CA ALA A 97 2.75 -19.07 -6.96
C ALA A 97 4.21 -19.45 -7.25
N GLY A 98 4.93 -18.63 -8.03
CA GLY A 98 6.28 -18.94 -8.47
C GLY A 98 7.38 -18.32 -7.60
N ALA A 99 8.59 -18.88 -7.70
CA ALA A 99 9.79 -18.27 -7.14
C ALA A 99 10.42 -17.31 -8.16
N PRO A 100 10.86 -16.11 -7.73
CA PRO A 100 11.47 -15.13 -8.64
C PRO A 100 12.69 -15.69 -9.37
N ALA A 101 12.78 -15.42 -10.69
CA ALA A 101 13.91 -15.82 -11.50
C ALA A 101 15.15 -14.97 -11.22
N GLU A 102 16.33 -15.58 -11.24
CA GLU A 102 17.59 -14.85 -11.00
C GLU A 102 18.16 -14.18 -12.26
N HIS A 103 17.74 -14.62 -13.46
CA HIS A 103 18.25 -14.07 -14.71
C HIS A 103 17.82 -12.61 -14.95
N ARG A 104 18.53 -11.93 -15.85
CA ARG A 104 18.37 -10.49 -16.16
C ARG A 104 17.92 -10.25 -17.61
N ASP A 105 17.23 -11.20 -18.21
CA ASP A 105 16.58 -10.98 -19.50
C ASP A 105 15.25 -10.24 -19.26
N TRP A 106 15.35 -8.91 -19.15
CA TRP A 106 14.22 -8.05 -18.81
C TRP A 106 13.07 -8.12 -19.82
N PRO A 107 13.35 -8.13 -21.15
CA PRO A 107 12.30 -8.36 -22.14
C PRO A 107 11.58 -9.68 -21.98
N GLN A 108 12.30 -10.78 -21.71
CA GLN A 108 11.71 -12.09 -21.49
C GLN A 108 10.88 -12.10 -20.21
N LEU A 109 11.38 -11.56 -19.11
CA LEU A 109 10.64 -11.43 -17.86
C LEU A 109 9.36 -10.61 -18.06
N ARG A 110 9.45 -9.46 -18.75
CA ARG A 110 8.28 -8.63 -19.07
C ARG A 110 7.25 -9.43 -19.89
N ALA A 111 7.66 -10.20 -20.87
CA ALA A 111 6.78 -10.97 -21.74
C ALA A 111 6.09 -12.15 -21.01
N SER A 112 6.68 -12.66 -19.92
CA SER A 112 6.11 -13.77 -19.13
C SER A 112 5.12 -13.33 -18.04
N ILE A 113 4.94 -12.01 -17.81
CA ILE A 113 4.02 -11.52 -16.79
C ILE A 113 2.58 -11.77 -17.22
N ASP A 114 1.87 -12.55 -16.40
CA ASP A 114 0.43 -12.80 -16.51
C ASP A 114 -0.31 -12.01 -15.42
N LEU A 115 -0.86 -10.85 -15.78
CA LEU A 115 -1.61 -10.01 -14.84
C LEU A 115 -2.97 -10.60 -14.48
N ASP A 116 -3.59 -11.42 -15.33
CA ASP A 116 -4.86 -12.06 -15.02
C ASP A 116 -4.66 -13.09 -13.90
N ALA A 117 -3.56 -13.84 -13.91
CA ALA A 117 -3.17 -14.70 -12.81
C ALA A 117 -2.91 -13.90 -11.52
N TRP A 118 -2.26 -12.73 -11.62
CA TRP A 118 -2.07 -11.85 -10.48
C TRP A 118 -3.40 -11.31 -9.92
N PHE A 119 -4.38 -11.04 -10.74
CA PHE A 119 -5.69 -10.51 -10.31
C PHE A 119 -6.71 -11.59 -9.96
N ALA A 120 -6.31 -12.87 -9.94
CA ALA A 120 -7.11 -13.98 -9.46
C ALA A 120 -6.74 -14.32 -7.99
N PRO A 121 -7.35 -13.67 -6.98
CA PRO A 121 -7.03 -13.93 -5.57
C PRO A 121 -7.58 -15.29 -5.13
N PRO A 122 -7.02 -15.86 -4.03
CA PRO A 122 -7.59 -17.07 -3.42
C PRO A 122 -9.00 -16.80 -2.87
N GLN A 123 -9.76 -17.89 -2.65
CA GLN A 123 -11.09 -17.78 -2.07
C GLN A 123 -11.02 -17.40 -0.60
N PRO A 124 -11.84 -16.41 -0.15
CA PRO A 124 -11.87 -16.04 1.25
C PRO A 124 -12.47 -17.15 2.13
N LEU A 125 -11.86 -17.37 3.29
CA LEU A 125 -12.39 -18.16 4.37
C LEU A 125 -13.13 -17.26 5.35
N LEU A 126 -14.42 -17.51 5.57
CA LEU A 126 -15.25 -16.72 6.49
C LEU A 126 -14.99 -17.13 7.94
N LEU A 127 -14.45 -16.23 8.77
CA LEU A 127 -14.35 -16.41 10.21
C LEU A 127 -15.60 -15.93 10.94
N ARG A 128 -16.22 -14.85 10.46
CA ARG A 128 -17.42 -14.22 11.06
C ARG A 128 -18.24 -13.55 9.96
N GLU A 129 -19.57 -13.70 10.06
CA GLU A 129 -20.50 -13.13 9.09
C GLU A 129 -20.87 -11.65 9.41
N SER A 130 -21.09 -11.35 10.69
CA SER A 130 -21.48 -9.99 11.14
C SER A 130 -20.79 -9.63 12.47
N PRO A 131 -19.96 -8.58 12.51
CA PRO A 131 -19.33 -7.96 11.35
C PRO A 131 -18.52 -8.98 10.54
N ARG A 132 -18.41 -8.74 9.25
CA ARG A 132 -17.71 -9.67 8.37
C ARG A 132 -16.20 -9.67 8.65
N VAL A 133 -15.64 -10.86 8.94
CA VAL A 133 -14.20 -11.08 9.12
C VAL A 133 -13.80 -12.28 8.28
N LEU A 134 -12.83 -12.11 7.41
CA LEU A 134 -12.41 -13.07 6.40
C LEU A 134 -10.89 -13.23 6.42
N VAL A 135 -10.41 -14.45 6.12
CA VAL A 135 -8.99 -14.75 5.90
C VAL A 135 -8.80 -15.20 4.46
N LEU A 136 -7.71 -14.80 3.84
CA LEU A 136 -7.27 -15.27 2.54
C LEU A 136 -5.87 -15.84 2.70
N GLU A 137 -5.76 -17.17 2.71
CA GLU A 137 -4.47 -17.85 2.80
C GLU A 137 -3.68 -17.68 1.50
N GLY A 138 -2.39 -17.38 1.61
CA GLY A 138 -1.52 -17.19 0.45
C GLY A 138 -1.97 -16.06 -0.48
N PHE A 139 -2.52 -14.98 0.06
CA PHE A 139 -3.01 -13.85 -0.73
C PHE A 139 -1.93 -13.22 -1.60
N VAL A 140 -0.69 -13.13 -1.10
CA VAL A 140 0.48 -12.78 -1.89
C VAL A 140 1.62 -13.77 -1.61
N PRO A 141 2.53 -14.02 -2.59
CA PRO A 141 3.68 -14.87 -2.34
C PRO A 141 4.69 -14.22 -1.38
N PRO A 142 5.51 -15.00 -0.65
CA PRO A 142 6.52 -14.47 0.29
C PRO A 142 7.47 -13.45 -0.34
N ALA A 143 7.81 -13.60 -1.63
CA ALA A 143 8.66 -12.63 -2.33
C ALA A 143 8.06 -11.21 -2.41
N VAL A 144 6.73 -11.08 -2.42
CA VAL A 144 6.04 -9.77 -2.32
C VAL A 144 6.16 -9.23 -0.90
N CYS A 145 6.07 -10.08 0.12
CA CYS A 145 6.26 -9.70 1.52
C CYS A 145 7.67 -9.15 1.75
N ASP A 146 8.69 -9.89 1.31
CA ASP A 146 10.09 -9.48 1.38
C ASP A 146 10.34 -8.15 0.64
N TRP A 147 9.70 -7.99 -0.52
CA TRP A 147 9.80 -6.74 -1.30
C TRP A 147 9.28 -5.54 -0.50
N PHE A 148 8.10 -5.64 0.14
CA PHE A 148 7.55 -4.54 0.95
C PHE A 148 8.43 -4.25 2.17
N ILE A 149 8.89 -5.28 2.87
CA ILE A 149 9.79 -5.10 4.03
C ILE A 149 11.06 -4.38 3.59
N ALA A 150 11.71 -4.83 2.50
CA ALA A 150 12.92 -4.22 1.98
C ALA A 150 12.72 -2.76 1.55
N ALA A 151 11.58 -2.44 0.92
CA ALA A 151 11.28 -1.09 0.46
C ALA A 151 11.16 -0.06 1.59
N VAL A 152 10.75 -0.49 2.81
CA VAL A 152 10.43 0.44 3.91
C VAL A 152 11.36 0.34 5.13
N ARG A 153 12.19 -0.69 5.22
CA ARG A 153 12.99 -0.99 6.44
C ARG A 153 13.77 0.22 6.97
N ASP A 154 14.39 0.99 6.08
CA ASP A 154 15.19 2.16 6.43
C ASP A 154 14.39 3.48 6.43
N ARG A 155 13.07 3.41 6.26
CA ARG A 155 12.17 4.57 6.13
C ARG A 155 11.08 4.61 7.21
N LEU A 156 11.14 3.69 8.17
CA LEU A 156 10.17 3.61 9.26
C LEU A 156 10.24 4.85 10.14
N ALA A 157 9.09 5.39 10.47
CA ALA A 157 8.91 6.43 11.45
C ALA A 157 7.96 5.96 12.55
N ARG A 158 8.04 6.55 13.74
CA ARG A 158 7.08 6.30 14.82
C ARG A 158 5.67 6.55 14.32
N ALA A 159 4.77 5.61 14.58
CA ALA A 159 3.38 5.78 14.23
C ALA A 159 2.72 6.85 15.12
N THR A 160 1.84 7.64 14.51
CA THR A 160 1.10 8.70 15.18
C THR A 160 -0.39 8.40 15.19
N ILE A 161 -1.11 9.05 16.09
CA ILE A 161 -2.58 9.09 16.12
C ILE A 161 -3.06 10.50 15.82
N TYR A 162 -4.33 10.63 15.45
CA TYR A 162 -4.95 11.94 15.29
C TYR A 162 -5.08 12.64 16.66
N ASP A 163 -4.59 13.88 16.74
CA ASP A 163 -4.72 14.73 17.93
C ASP A 163 -5.86 15.74 17.76
N LYS A 164 -6.93 15.50 18.51
CA LYS A 164 -8.14 16.34 18.48
C LYS A 164 -7.89 17.79 18.90
N SER A 165 -6.86 18.02 19.73
CA SER A 165 -6.58 19.36 20.26
C SER A 165 -5.90 20.28 19.26
N THR A 166 -5.07 19.72 18.38
CA THR A 166 -4.28 20.45 17.39
C THR A 166 -4.82 20.30 15.97
N GLY A 167 -5.68 19.31 15.72
CA GLY A 167 -6.13 18.94 14.37
C GLY A 167 -5.04 18.26 13.52
N GLY A 168 -3.91 17.91 14.13
CA GLY A 168 -2.78 17.25 13.53
C GLY A 168 -2.62 15.81 13.98
N THR A 169 -1.38 15.32 13.97
CA THR A 169 -1.02 14.00 14.48
C THR A 169 0.01 14.11 15.60
N THR A 170 -0.06 13.20 16.56
CA THR A 170 0.86 13.14 17.70
C THR A 170 1.26 11.72 18.01
N GLU A 171 2.45 11.54 18.62
CA GLU A 171 2.83 10.25 19.22
C GLU A 171 2.00 10.00 20.47
N ASP A 172 1.57 8.76 20.66
CA ASP A 172 0.74 8.37 21.80
C ASP A 172 1.15 6.97 22.29
N GLY A 173 1.14 6.76 23.60
CA GLY A 173 1.45 5.46 24.20
C GLY A 173 0.50 4.33 23.82
N ARG A 174 -0.69 4.66 23.31
CA ARG A 174 -1.67 3.69 22.78
C ARG A 174 -1.25 3.10 21.42
N ARG A 175 -0.31 3.76 20.72
CA ARG A 175 0.22 3.30 19.43
C ARG A 175 1.73 3.43 19.43
N THR A 176 2.41 2.33 19.71
CA THR A 176 3.87 2.31 19.92
C THR A 176 4.66 1.72 18.76
N ASN A 177 4.00 1.19 17.75
CA ASN A 177 4.61 0.66 16.54
C ASN A 177 5.22 1.74 15.65
N SER A 178 6.01 1.32 14.67
CA SER A 178 6.50 2.16 13.58
C SER A 178 5.69 1.93 12.30
N GLN A 179 5.76 2.86 11.35
CA GLN A 179 5.08 2.74 10.06
C GLN A 179 5.84 3.47 8.95
N CYS A 180 5.54 3.09 7.70
CA CYS A 180 5.94 3.83 6.51
C CYS A 180 4.77 3.83 5.52
N ASP A 181 4.47 4.99 4.94
CA ASP A 181 3.46 5.14 3.88
C ASP A 181 4.06 4.65 2.55
N LEU A 182 3.30 3.83 1.83
CA LEU A 182 3.68 3.36 0.50
C LEU A 182 3.19 4.35 -0.55
N ASP A 183 3.86 5.48 -0.64
CA ASP A 183 3.57 6.50 -1.65
C ASP A 183 3.98 6.04 -3.06
N VAL A 184 3.92 6.95 -4.04
CA VAL A 184 4.21 6.65 -5.46
C VAL A 184 5.66 6.21 -5.68
N GLU A 185 6.60 6.75 -4.91
CA GLU A 185 8.03 6.43 -5.04
C GLU A 185 8.36 5.10 -4.35
N ILE A 186 7.88 4.92 -3.12
CA ILE A 186 8.21 3.75 -2.29
C ILE A 186 7.42 2.52 -2.74
N GLY A 187 6.10 2.68 -2.93
CA GLY A 187 5.20 1.57 -3.22
C GLY A 187 5.29 1.04 -4.65
N GLY A 188 5.63 1.89 -5.60
CA GLY A 188 5.83 1.50 -6.99
C GLY A 188 4.70 0.69 -7.62
N VAL A 189 5.01 0.01 -8.70
CA VAL A 189 4.05 -0.87 -9.43
C VAL A 189 3.55 -2.01 -8.54
N MET A 190 4.39 -2.54 -7.64
CA MET A 190 4.01 -3.68 -6.77
C MET A 190 2.79 -3.35 -5.91
N THR A 191 2.72 -2.16 -5.32
CA THR A 191 1.55 -1.71 -4.56
C THR A 191 0.27 -1.75 -5.39
N PHE A 192 0.32 -1.32 -6.66
CA PHE A 192 -0.87 -1.31 -7.51
C PHE A 192 -1.28 -2.70 -8.01
N VAL A 193 -0.34 -3.63 -8.15
CA VAL A 193 -0.67 -5.05 -8.38
C VAL A 193 -1.39 -5.64 -7.16
N VAL A 194 -0.89 -5.40 -5.93
CA VAL A 194 -1.55 -5.85 -4.71
C VAL A 194 -2.94 -5.21 -4.54
N ARG A 195 -3.08 -3.91 -4.82
CA ARG A 195 -4.38 -3.22 -4.81
C ARG A 195 -5.34 -3.79 -5.88
N GLY A 196 -4.83 -4.21 -7.03
CA GLY A 196 -5.63 -4.93 -8.04
C GLY A 196 -6.20 -6.24 -7.51
N ARG A 197 -5.40 -7.02 -6.76
CA ARG A 197 -5.88 -8.24 -6.07
C ARG A 197 -6.91 -7.92 -4.99
N ILE A 198 -6.67 -6.87 -4.18
CA ILE A 198 -7.64 -6.40 -3.18
C ILE A 198 -8.95 -5.97 -3.87
N SER A 199 -8.87 -5.23 -4.98
CA SER A 199 -10.06 -4.85 -5.78
C SER A 199 -10.84 -6.06 -6.27
N ALA A 200 -10.15 -7.09 -6.73
CA ALA A 200 -10.79 -8.31 -7.27
C ALA A 200 -11.58 -9.07 -6.18
N VAL A 201 -11.09 -9.13 -4.94
CA VAL A 201 -11.76 -9.86 -3.85
C VAL A 201 -12.81 -9.01 -3.14
N THR A 202 -12.59 -7.70 -3.03
CA THR A 202 -13.50 -6.80 -2.29
C THR A 202 -14.57 -6.17 -3.18
N ALA A 203 -14.44 -6.29 -4.51
CA ALA A 203 -15.22 -5.57 -5.51
C ALA A 203 -15.17 -4.04 -5.36
N ARG A 204 -14.12 -3.51 -4.70
CA ARG A 204 -13.89 -2.08 -4.52
C ARG A 204 -12.87 -1.56 -5.53
N GLN A 205 -13.11 -0.35 -6.05
CA GLN A 205 -12.16 0.31 -6.94
C GLN A 205 -10.90 0.72 -6.16
N ASP A 206 -9.73 0.64 -6.78
CA ASP A 206 -8.48 1.09 -6.15
C ASP A 206 -8.47 2.59 -5.82
N ALA A 207 -9.22 3.41 -6.53
CA ALA A 207 -9.42 4.82 -6.21
C ALA A 207 -10.15 5.04 -4.86
N ALA A 208 -10.89 4.05 -4.35
CA ALA A 208 -11.49 4.07 -3.02
C ALA A 208 -10.48 3.73 -1.91
N MET A 209 -9.31 3.21 -2.23
CA MET A 209 -8.29 2.83 -1.27
C MET A 209 -7.45 4.05 -0.84
N GLU A 210 -7.16 4.16 0.46
CA GLU A 210 -6.22 5.18 0.99
C GLU A 210 -4.78 4.82 0.60
N VAL A 211 -3.81 5.69 0.89
CA VAL A 211 -2.38 5.34 0.77
C VAL A 211 -2.11 4.19 1.74
N PRO A 212 -1.64 3.03 1.27
CA PRO A 212 -1.38 1.92 2.16
C PRO A 212 -0.13 2.17 2.99
N LYS A 213 -0.02 1.45 4.08
CA LYS A 213 1.10 1.56 5.02
C LYS A 213 1.70 0.19 5.28
N VAL A 214 3.00 0.16 5.52
CA VAL A 214 3.60 -0.96 6.24
C VAL A 214 3.71 -0.58 7.70
N LEU A 215 3.20 -1.44 8.57
CA LEU A 215 3.27 -1.35 10.03
C LEU A 215 4.33 -2.32 10.52
N HIS A 216 5.15 -1.88 11.45
CA HIS A 216 6.20 -2.67 12.06
C HIS A 216 6.11 -2.62 13.58
N TYR A 217 6.18 -3.77 14.22
CA TYR A 217 6.09 -3.95 15.67
C TYR A 217 7.30 -4.73 16.16
N ARG A 218 8.07 -4.15 17.07
CA ARG A 218 9.07 -4.85 17.86
C ARG A 218 8.43 -5.52 19.07
N PRO A 219 9.14 -6.45 19.76
CA PRO A 219 8.65 -7.02 21.01
C PRO A 219 8.20 -5.94 21.99
N GLY A 220 6.96 -6.09 22.50
CA GLY A 220 6.33 -5.15 23.40
C GLY A 220 5.64 -3.94 22.74
N GLU A 221 5.85 -3.67 21.46
CA GLU A 221 5.12 -2.59 20.75
C GLU A 221 3.69 -3.03 20.40
N THR A 222 2.76 -2.09 20.50
CA THR A 222 1.32 -2.36 20.35
C THR A 222 0.60 -1.24 19.63
N PHE A 223 -0.56 -1.57 19.09
CA PHE A 223 -1.61 -0.61 18.78
C PHE A 223 -2.84 -1.00 19.62
N ALA A 224 -3.11 -0.23 20.68
CA ALA A 224 -4.22 -0.47 21.60
C ALA A 224 -5.56 -0.54 20.86
N ALA A 225 -6.56 -1.13 21.51
CA ALA A 225 -7.87 -1.34 20.91
C ALA A 225 -8.48 -0.03 20.40
N HIS A 226 -8.81 0.00 19.11
CA HIS A 226 -9.29 1.16 18.36
C HIS A 226 -10.29 0.73 17.29
N TYR A 227 -10.88 1.71 16.64
CA TYR A 227 -11.71 1.56 15.46
C TYR A 227 -11.00 2.14 14.25
N ASP A 228 -11.16 1.52 13.10
CA ASP A 228 -10.65 2.06 11.83
C ASP A 228 -11.65 2.99 11.14
N TYR A 229 -12.93 2.90 11.45
CA TYR A 229 -13.91 3.85 10.95
C TYR A 229 -13.68 5.26 11.52
N LEU A 230 -14.06 6.27 10.76
CA LEU A 230 -14.05 7.66 11.23
C LEU A 230 -15.34 7.93 12.03
N ASN A 231 -15.21 8.39 13.27
CA ASN A 231 -16.37 8.71 14.09
C ASN A 231 -17.16 9.87 13.45
N PRO A 232 -18.40 9.66 12.98
CA PRO A 232 -19.18 10.71 12.32
C PRO A 232 -19.61 11.86 13.27
N GLU A 233 -19.58 11.65 14.57
CA GLU A 233 -19.85 12.68 15.57
C GLU A 233 -18.67 13.64 15.79
N GLU A 234 -17.48 13.28 15.27
CA GLU A 234 -16.28 14.08 15.43
C GLU A 234 -16.20 15.12 14.30
N PRO A 235 -16.33 16.44 14.60
CA PRO A 235 -16.34 17.48 13.56
C PRO A 235 -15.09 17.50 12.67
N ALA A 236 -13.96 17.05 13.19
CA ALA A 236 -12.71 16.97 12.45
C ALA A 236 -12.78 16.04 11.23
N TYR A 237 -13.64 15.03 11.26
CA TYR A 237 -13.82 14.10 10.14
C TYR A 237 -14.93 14.47 9.17
N ALA A 238 -15.74 15.51 9.48
CA ALA A 238 -16.92 15.87 8.69
C ALA A 238 -16.59 16.12 7.21
N ARG A 239 -15.51 16.87 6.93
CA ARG A 239 -15.06 17.16 5.55
C ARG A 239 -14.60 15.88 4.84
N GLU A 240 -13.84 15.04 5.51
CA GLU A 240 -13.29 13.82 4.92
C GLU A 240 -14.41 12.80 4.64
N LEU A 241 -15.36 12.66 5.56
CA LEU A 241 -16.55 11.83 5.39
C LEU A 241 -17.42 12.32 4.22
N ALA A 242 -17.61 13.64 4.09
CA ALA A 242 -18.39 14.21 2.99
C ALA A 242 -17.75 13.97 1.61
N VAL A 243 -16.41 13.99 1.51
CA VAL A 243 -15.68 13.86 0.24
C VAL A 243 -15.42 12.39 -0.12
N ARG A 244 -15.07 11.56 0.87
CA ARG A 244 -14.62 10.18 0.63
C ARG A 244 -15.49 9.10 1.24
N GLY A 245 -16.53 9.50 1.97
CA GLY A 245 -17.36 8.56 2.74
C GLY A 245 -16.59 7.89 3.88
N GLN A 246 -17.20 6.91 4.49
CA GLN A 246 -16.66 6.14 5.62
C GLN A 246 -15.54 5.19 5.18
N ARG A 247 -14.64 4.81 6.10
CA ARG A 247 -13.78 3.64 5.96
C ARG A 247 -14.63 2.39 6.17
N THR A 248 -14.97 1.72 5.08
CA THR A 248 -15.88 0.57 5.10
C THR A 248 -15.17 -0.73 5.42
N ASP A 249 -13.92 -0.84 5.01
CA ASP A 249 -13.16 -2.09 5.15
C ASP A 249 -11.70 -1.80 5.50
N THR A 250 -11.10 -2.74 6.22
CA THR A 250 -9.67 -2.82 6.47
C THR A 250 -9.13 -4.13 5.92
N PHE A 251 -8.03 -4.05 5.19
CA PHE A 251 -7.35 -5.17 4.60
C PHE A 251 -5.90 -5.20 5.09
N LEU A 252 -5.53 -6.24 5.83
CA LEU A 252 -4.19 -6.46 6.36
C LEU A 252 -3.55 -7.63 5.63
N ILE A 253 -2.23 -7.55 5.33
CA ILE A 253 -1.45 -8.67 4.83
C ILE A 253 -0.30 -8.88 5.81
N TYR A 254 -0.13 -10.09 6.32
CA TYR A 254 1.01 -10.47 7.13
C TYR A 254 2.25 -10.60 6.23
N LEU A 255 3.27 -9.79 6.49
CA LEU A 255 4.49 -9.78 5.67
C LEU A 255 5.56 -10.74 6.17
N ASN A 256 5.41 -11.27 7.38
CA ASN A 256 6.24 -12.31 7.96
C ASN A 256 5.47 -13.10 9.01
N ASP A 257 6.02 -14.21 9.48
CA ASP A 257 5.44 -15.10 10.50
C ASP A 257 6.47 -15.59 11.52
N ASP A 258 7.69 -15.07 11.51
CA ASP A 258 8.79 -15.40 12.41
C ASP A 258 8.73 -14.63 13.74
N PHE A 259 7.52 -14.49 14.31
CA PHE A 259 7.26 -13.87 15.61
C PHE A 259 6.26 -14.69 16.43
N SER A 260 6.18 -14.42 17.74
CA SER A 260 5.18 -15.01 18.65
C SER A 260 4.40 -13.91 19.34
N GLY A 261 3.13 -14.15 19.68
CA GLY A 261 2.20 -13.10 20.08
C GLY A 261 1.81 -12.23 18.87
N GLY A 262 1.54 -10.96 19.07
CA GLY A 262 1.30 -10.03 17.99
C GLY A 262 -0.01 -10.24 17.24
N GLU A 263 -0.99 -10.90 17.81
CA GLU A 263 -2.28 -11.17 17.18
C GLU A 263 -3.00 -9.87 16.81
N THR A 264 -3.76 -9.90 15.73
CA THR A 264 -4.85 -8.95 15.48
C THR A 264 -6.05 -9.45 16.26
N HIS A 265 -6.40 -8.73 17.34
CA HIS A 265 -7.38 -9.16 18.34
C HIS A 265 -8.65 -8.31 18.29
N PHE A 266 -9.81 -8.97 18.20
CA PHE A 266 -11.13 -8.36 18.24
C PHE A 266 -11.80 -8.76 19.57
N PRO A 267 -11.71 -7.91 20.62
CA PRO A 267 -12.21 -8.28 21.95
C PRO A 267 -13.71 -8.55 21.98
N GLU A 268 -14.49 -7.77 21.23
CA GLU A 268 -15.97 -7.91 21.20
C GLU A 268 -16.42 -9.18 20.46
N LEU A 269 -15.57 -9.74 19.59
CA LEU A 269 -15.87 -10.96 18.82
C LEU A 269 -15.23 -12.20 19.42
N GLY A 270 -14.30 -12.05 20.35
CA GLY A 270 -13.47 -13.16 20.87
C GLY A 270 -12.56 -13.77 19.81
N ILE A 271 -12.19 -13.01 18.75
CA ILE A 271 -11.32 -13.45 17.67
C ILE A 271 -9.90 -12.92 17.92
N SER A 272 -8.92 -13.82 17.84
CA SER A 272 -7.49 -13.47 17.75
C SER A 272 -6.93 -14.19 16.53
N HIS A 273 -6.25 -13.45 15.66
CA HIS A 273 -5.73 -14.00 14.41
C HIS A 273 -4.29 -13.60 14.18
N THR A 274 -3.48 -14.58 13.77
CA THR A 274 -2.13 -14.42 13.24
C THR A 274 -2.05 -15.21 11.94
N GLY A 275 -1.70 -14.55 10.83
CA GLY A 275 -1.53 -15.20 9.54
C GLY A 275 -0.08 -15.63 9.31
N ALA A 276 0.13 -16.58 8.40
CA ALA A 276 1.43 -16.86 7.80
C ALA A 276 1.86 -15.73 6.87
N ALA A 277 3.16 -15.71 6.49
CA ALA A 277 3.67 -14.75 5.52
C ALA A 277 2.89 -14.85 4.20
N GLY A 278 2.28 -13.75 3.79
CA GLY A 278 1.43 -13.67 2.60
C GLY A 278 -0.06 -13.85 2.83
N ASP A 279 -0.49 -14.26 4.01
CA ASP A 279 -1.93 -14.34 4.35
C ASP A 279 -2.52 -12.95 4.55
N ALA A 280 -3.81 -12.82 4.23
CA ALA A 280 -4.53 -11.58 4.47
C ALA A 280 -5.71 -11.76 5.44
N LEU A 281 -5.96 -10.73 6.24
CA LEU A 281 -7.13 -10.56 7.09
C LEU A 281 -7.93 -9.37 6.56
N TRP A 282 -9.18 -9.61 6.14
CA TRP A 282 -10.09 -8.58 5.67
C TRP A 282 -11.30 -8.50 6.59
N PHE A 283 -11.62 -7.32 7.08
CA PHE A 283 -12.79 -7.10 7.91
C PHE A 283 -13.52 -5.80 7.58
N SER A 284 -14.84 -5.86 7.78
CA SER A 284 -15.73 -4.71 7.65
C SER A 284 -15.59 -3.80 8.88
N ASN A 285 -15.61 -2.48 8.68
CA ASN A 285 -15.65 -1.48 9.74
C ASN A 285 -17.06 -0.94 10.00
N VAL A 286 -18.02 -1.36 9.17
CA VAL A 286 -19.39 -0.87 9.17
C VAL A 286 -20.37 -2.03 9.10
N ASP A 287 -21.61 -1.79 9.56
CA ASP A 287 -22.74 -2.69 9.42
C ASP A 287 -23.28 -2.76 7.97
N ALA A 288 -24.35 -3.52 7.75
CA ALA A 288 -24.95 -3.68 6.43
C ALA A 288 -25.55 -2.37 5.87
N ASP A 289 -25.90 -1.42 6.73
CA ASP A 289 -26.44 -0.11 6.37
C ASP A 289 -25.34 0.94 6.15
N GLY A 290 -24.08 0.58 6.39
CA GLY A 290 -22.90 1.45 6.23
C GLY A 290 -22.60 2.33 7.44
N ASN A 291 -23.24 2.08 8.59
CA ASN A 291 -22.94 2.77 9.83
C ASN A 291 -21.73 2.14 10.55
N PRO A 292 -20.97 2.92 11.34
CA PRO A 292 -19.92 2.40 12.20
C PRO A 292 -20.38 1.21 13.05
N ASP A 293 -19.63 0.10 13.02
CA ASP A 293 -19.93 -1.09 13.81
C ASP A 293 -18.94 -1.21 14.97
N GLU A 294 -19.43 -1.00 16.21
CA GLU A 294 -18.60 -1.05 17.41
C GLU A 294 -18.02 -2.44 17.71
N ALA A 295 -18.62 -3.51 17.18
CA ALA A 295 -18.06 -4.85 17.31
C ALA A 295 -16.75 -5.03 16.54
N THR A 296 -16.41 -4.12 15.63
CA THR A 296 -15.15 -4.14 14.86
C THR A 296 -13.96 -3.56 15.61
N ARG A 297 -14.13 -3.18 16.88
CA ARG A 297 -13.02 -2.75 17.73
C ARG A 297 -11.93 -3.81 17.76
N HIS A 298 -10.70 -3.41 17.45
CA HIS A 298 -9.59 -4.34 17.35
C HIS A 298 -8.28 -3.73 17.84
N ALA A 299 -7.30 -4.60 18.13
CA ALA A 299 -5.97 -4.24 18.59
C ALA A 299 -4.89 -5.01 17.82
N GLY A 300 -3.73 -4.40 17.64
CA GLY A 300 -2.49 -5.10 17.35
C GLY A 300 -1.79 -5.41 18.65
N LEU A 301 -1.90 -6.65 19.13
CA LEU A 301 -1.25 -7.09 20.35
C LEU A 301 0.29 -7.08 20.17
N PRO A 302 1.04 -6.93 21.25
CA PRO A 302 2.50 -6.88 21.16
C PRO A 302 3.08 -8.26 20.81
N PRO A 303 4.03 -8.33 19.87
CA PRO A 303 4.87 -9.51 19.74
C PRO A 303 5.63 -9.75 21.05
N THR A 304 5.76 -11.01 21.45
CA THR A 304 6.55 -11.43 22.60
C THR A 304 7.99 -11.76 22.19
N THR A 305 8.17 -12.27 20.97
CA THR A 305 9.45 -12.53 20.32
C THR A 305 9.36 -12.25 18.83
N GLY A 306 10.49 -11.94 18.19
CA GLY A 306 10.53 -11.57 16.79
C GLY A 306 9.93 -10.18 16.51
N GLU A 307 9.81 -9.83 15.27
CA GLU A 307 9.23 -8.56 14.81
C GLU A 307 8.04 -8.85 13.91
N LYS A 308 6.94 -8.13 14.04
CA LYS A 308 5.75 -8.29 13.19
C LYS A 308 5.71 -7.19 12.14
N TRP A 309 5.49 -7.59 10.90
CA TRP A 309 5.33 -6.69 9.75
C TRP A 309 3.98 -6.90 9.08
N LEU A 310 3.22 -5.83 8.86
CA LEU A 310 1.92 -5.85 8.19
C LEU A 310 1.86 -4.81 7.08
N PHE A 311 1.32 -5.20 5.93
CA PHE A 311 0.75 -4.23 4.98
C PHE A 311 -0.68 -3.92 5.42
N SER A 312 -1.05 -2.64 5.49
CA SER A 312 -2.38 -2.18 5.91
C SER A 312 -3.00 -1.27 4.87
N GLN A 313 -4.22 -1.61 4.44
CA GLN A 313 -5.00 -0.86 3.46
C GLN A 313 -6.38 -0.54 4.01
N TRP A 314 -6.71 0.73 4.15
CA TRP A 314 -8.07 1.19 4.40
C TRP A 314 -8.80 1.44 3.09
N ILE A 315 -10.08 1.04 3.04
CA ILE A 315 -10.95 1.18 1.88
C ILE A 315 -12.12 2.09 2.25
N ARG A 316 -12.38 3.08 1.41
CA ARG A 316 -13.41 4.10 1.60
C ARG A 316 -14.69 3.73 0.86
N ALA A 317 -15.81 4.28 1.30
CA ALA A 317 -17.09 4.12 0.63
C ALA A 317 -17.10 4.77 -0.76
N LEU A 318 -16.38 5.89 -0.93
CA LEU A 318 -16.31 6.65 -2.18
C LEU A 318 -14.87 6.67 -2.73
N PRO A 319 -14.69 6.58 -4.04
CA PRO A 319 -13.39 6.75 -4.67
C PRO A 319 -12.90 8.21 -4.55
N ARG A 320 -11.61 8.43 -4.79
CA ARG A 320 -11.07 9.78 -4.99
C ARG A 320 -11.68 10.38 -6.26
N SER A 321 -12.17 11.59 -6.13
CA SER A 321 -12.64 12.43 -7.25
C SER A 321 -11.45 13.08 -7.96
#